data_40e584ec0a943889ca308f932ac6f2f9
#
_entry.id   40e584ec0a943889ca308f932ac6f2f9
#
_cell.length_a   1.000
_cell.length_b   1.000
_cell.length_c   1.000
_cell.angle_alpha   90.00
_cell.angle_beta   90.00
_cell.angle_gamma   90.00
#
_symmetry.space_group_name_H-M   'P 1'
#
loop_
_entity.id
_entity.type
_entity.pdbx_description
1 polymer ?
#
loop_
_entity_poly.entity_id
_entity_poly.type
_entity_poly.pdbx_seq_one_letter_code
_entity_poly.pdbx_strand_id
1 'polypeptide(L)'
;LNVGTAVLSKEDRKEKAIAQLTAFFGLEATDYVAYYENVWREEPLTFQPYEQLVLAHQNNGHSLFKNPLLNEKLYVSGAETATQSPGYMNGAIFAAKTLASQF
;
A
#
# COMPACT_ATOMS: atom_id res chain seq x y z
N LEU A 1 -7.72 3.82 -8.42
CA LEU A 1 -7.49 2.67 -9.30
C LEU A 1 -7.31 1.42 -8.44
N ASN A 2 -8.04 0.37 -8.72
CA ASN A 2 -7.98 -0.87 -7.95
C ASN A 2 -6.81 -1.78 -8.40
N VAL A 3 -6.58 -2.86 -7.67
CA VAL A 3 -5.49 -3.81 -7.95
C VAL A 3 -5.54 -4.38 -9.37
N GLY A 4 -6.73 -4.53 -9.97
CA GLY A 4 -6.91 -5.03 -11.33
C GLY A 4 -6.38 -4.11 -12.42
N THR A 5 -6.17 -2.82 -12.15
CA THR A 5 -5.66 -1.88 -13.15
C THR A 5 -4.15 -1.96 -13.36
N ALA A 6 -3.41 -2.51 -12.40
CA ALA A 6 -1.95 -2.64 -12.49
C ALA A 6 -1.48 -3.63 -13.58
N VAL A 7 -2.36 -4.53 -14.04
CA VAL A 7 -2.07 -5.50 -15.12
C VAL A 7 -2.41 -5.00 -16.52
N LEU A 8 -3.00 -3.81 -16.61
CA LEU A 8 -3.35 -3.18 -17.87
C LEU A 8 -2.13 -2.52 -18.53
N SER A 9 -2.20 -2.27 -19.84
CA SER A 9 -1.22 -1.42 -20.52
C SER A 9 -1.27 0.01 -19.98
N LYS A 10 -0.22 0.78 -20.22
CA LYS A 10 -0.18 2.21 -19.84
C LYS A 10 -1.30 3.00 -20.51
N GLU A 11 -1.56 2.70 -21.75
CA GLU A 11 -2.61 3.31 -22.56
C GLU A 11 -4.01 3.03 -21.97
N ASP A 12 -4.30 1.77 -21.64
CA ASP A 12 -5.57 1.38 -21.01
C ASP A 12 -5.75 2.01 -19.63
N ARG A 13 -4.68 2.08 -18.82
CA ARG A 13 -4.73 2.76 -17.51
C ARG A 13 -5.02 4.25 -17.67
N LYS A 14 -4.35 4.92 -18.61
CA LYS A 14 -4.59 6.32 -18.94
C LYS A 14 -6.02 6.56 -19.37
N GLU A 15 -6.53 5.76 -20.31
CA GLU A 15 -7.90 5.86 -20.79
C GLU A 15 -8.91 5.74 -19.65
N LYS A 16 -8.75 4.73 -18.79
CA LYS A 16 -9.62 4.55 -17.61
C LYS A 16 -9.51 5.72 -16.62
N ALA A 17 -8.33 6.26 -16.40
CA ALA A 17 -8.15 7.40 -15.51
C ALA A 17 -8.84 8.65 -16.05
N ILE A 18 -8.68 8.94 -17.34
CA ILE A 18 -9.34 10.09 -17.99
C ILE A 18 -10.85 9.89 -18.02
N ALA A 19 -11.35 8.69 -18.34
CA ALA A 19 -12.79 8.41 -18.30
C ALA A 19 -13.38 8.65 -16.90
N GLN A 20 -12.69 8.21 -15.85
CA GLN A 20 -13.12 8.44 -14.47
C GLN A 20 -13.11 9.94 -14.10
N LEU A 21 -12.07 10.67 -14.47
CA LEU A 21 -11.99 12.11 -14.24
C LEU A 21 -13.08 12.86 -15.02
N THR A 22 -13.36 12.45 -16.26
CA THR A 22 -14.42 13.03 -17.07
C THR A 22 -15.80 12.79 -16.44
N ALA A 23 -16.02 11.62 -15.85
CA ALA A 23 -17.26 11.31 -15.15
C ALA A 23 -17.49 12.18 -13.91
N PHE A 24 -16.42 12.60 -13.21
CA PHE A 24 -16.51 13.45 -12.01
C PHE A 24 -16.46 14.96 -12.31
N PHE A 25 -15.68 15.37 -13.31
CA PHE A 25 -15.35 16.78 -13.55
C PHE A 25 -15.84 17.29 -14.91
N GLY A 26 -16.43 16.43 -15.76
CA GLY A 26 -16.90 16.80 -17.08
C GLY A 26 -15.82 16.72 -18.15
N LEU A 27 -16.19 17.14 -19.37
CA LEU A 27 -15.32 17.03 -20.57
C LEU A 27 -14.03 17.84 -20.46
N GLU A 28 -13.97 18.84 -19.63
CA GLU A 28 -12.75 19.63 -19.38
C GLU A 28 -11.57 18.77 -18.90
N ALA A 29 -11.84 17.64 -18.26
CA ALA A 29 -10.83 16.69 -17.85
C ALA A 29 -10.08 16.02 -19.02
N THR A 30 -10.58 16.13 -20.24
CA THR A 30 -9.91 15.62 -21.44
C THR A 30 -8.86 16.57 -22.00
N ASP A 31 -8.90 17.85 -21.61
CA ASP A 31 -7.92 18.88 -22.01
C ASP A 31 -6.76 18.99 -21.00
N TYR A 32 -6.07 17.86 -20.81
CA TYR A 32 -4.92 17.80 -19.89
C TYR A 32 -3.59 18.03 -20.64
N VAL A 33 -2.67 18.71 -19.99
CA VAL A 33 -1.35 19.05 -20.57
C VAL A 33 -0.44 17.82 -20.68
N ALA A 34 -0.45 16.95 -19.66
CA ALA A 34 0.40 15.78 -19.61
C ALA A 34 -0.18 14.69 -18.69
N TYR A 35 0.24 13.46 -18.91
CA TYR A 35 -0.12 12.31 -18.06
C TYR A 35 1.14 11.65 -17.52
N TYR A 36 1.22 11.55 -16.21
CA TYR A 36 2.29 10.83 -15.50
C TYR A 36 1.68 9.77 -14.63
N GLU A 37 2.29 8.60 -14.58
CA GLU A 37 1.88 7.52 -13.69
C GLU A 37 3.09 6.84 -13.07
N ASN A 38 2.91 6.29 -11.88
CA ASN A 38 3.83 5.33 -11.28
C ASN A 38 3.06 4.06 -10.91
N VAL A 39 3.56 2.91 -11.36
CA VAL A 39 2.98 1.59 -11.09
C VAL A 39 3.80 0.93 -10.00
N TRP A 40 3.38 1.06 -8.75
CA TRP A 40 4.10 0.55 -7.58
C TRP A 40 4.40 -0.95 -7.63
N ARG A 41 3.63 -1.74 -8.38
CA ARG A 41 3.92 -3.17 -8.62
C ARG A 41 5.15 -3.42 -9.49
N GLU A 42 5.59 -2.44 -10.22
CA GLU A 42 6.79 -2.50 -11.09
C GLU A 42 8.04 -1.99 -10.36
N GLU A 43 7.88 -1.45 -9.15
CA GLU A 43 8.97 -0.91 -8.35
C GLU A 43 9.66 -2.02 -7.53
N PRO A 44 10.87 -2.45 -7.91
CA PRO A 44 11.51 -3.64 -7.34
C PRO A 44 11.87 -3.51 -5.85
N LEU A 45 11.98 -2.28 -5.33
CA LEU A 45 12.30 -2.03 -3.93
C LEU A 45 11.05 -1.91 -3.03
N THR A 46 9.86 -1.80 -3.63
CA THR A 46 8.61 -1.62 -2.89
C THR A 46 7.65 -2.76 -3.08
N PHE A 47 7.81 -3.53 -4.13
CA PHE A 47 6.93 -4.65 -4.45
C PHE A 47 7.71 -5.95 -4.57
N GLN A 48 7.24 -6.96 -3.84
CA GLN A 48 7.68 -8.34 -4.00
C GLN A 48 6.61 -9.10 -4.77
N PRO A 49 6.92 -9.77 -5.88
CA PRO A 49 5.93 -10.56 -6.60
C PRO A 49 5.43 -11.71 -5.73
N TYR A 50 4.11 -11.88 -5.68
CA TYR A 50 3.42 -12.96 -5.01
C TYR A 50 2.71 -13.83 -6.03
N GLU A 51 2.65 -15.14 -5.78
CA GLU A 51 1.89 -16.08 -6.63
C GLU A 51 0.39 -15.81 -6.56
N GLN A 52 -0.09 -15.27 -5.44
CA GLN A 52 -1.50 -14.94 -5.23
C GLN A 52 -1.69 -13.43 -5.14
N LEU A 53 -2.89 -12.98 -5.51
CA LEU A 53 -3.29 -11.60 -5.34
C LEU A 53 -3.40 -11.28 -3.85
N VAL A 54 -2.52 -10.40 -3.36
CA VAL A 54 -2.58 -9.86 -2.01
C VAL A 54 -3.21 -8.47 -2.08
N LEU A 55 -4.32 -8.27 -1.37
CA LEU A 55 -4.92 -6.95 -1.25
C LEU A 55 -4.05 -6.05 -0.38
N ALA A 56 -3.97 -4.78 -0.77
CA ALA A 56 -3.25 -3.80 0.03
C ALA A 56 -3.78 -3.79 1.47
N HIS A 57 -2.86 -3.78 2.43
CA HIS A 57 -3.14 -3.69 3.88
C HIS A 57 -3.91 -4.87 4.50
N GLN A 58 -4.20 -5.95 3.77
CA GLN A 58 -4.98 -7.06 4.33
C GLN A 58 -4.32 -7.74 5.54
N ASN A 59 -3.00 -7.67 5.65
CA ASN A 59 -2.23 -8.26 6.76
C ASN A 59 -1.77 -7.24 7.80
N ASN A 60 -2.22 -6.00 7.70
CA ASN A 60 -1.86 -4.97 8.67
C ASN A 60 -2.38 -5.32 10.06
N GLY A 61 -1.52 -5.20 11.08
CA GLY A 61 -1.85 -5.54 12.47
C GLY A 61 -1.97 -7.05 12.72
N HIS A 62 -1.45 -7.90 11.82
CA HIS A 62 -1.55 -9.35 11.96
C HIS A 62 -0.94 -9.84 13.28
N SER A 63 -1.60 -10.81 13.92
CA SER A 63 -1.22 -11.32 15.23
C SER A 63 0.19 -11.94 15.29
N LEU A 64 0.71 -12.42 14.17
CA LEU A 64 2.06 -12.96 14.07
C LEU A 64 3.14 -11.95 14.54
N PHE A 65 2.92 -10.67 14.33
CA PHE A 65 3.89 -9.61 14.66
C PHE A 65 3.73 -9.05 16.09
N LYS A 66 2.76 -9.56 16.87
CA LYS A 66 2.54 -9.09 18.24
C LYS A 66 3.54 -9.67 19.23
N ASN A 67 4.07 -10.84 18.92
CA ASN A 67 4.98 -11.58 19.79
C ASN A 67 6.38 -11.62 19.18
N PRO A 68 7.42 -11.69 20.02
CA PRO A 68 8.78 -11.93 19.56
C PRO A 68 8.88 -13.25 18.80
N LEU A 69 9.73 -13.29 17.81
CA LEU A 69 10.04 -14.46 17.00
C LEU A 69 11.41 -15.02 17.37
N LEU A 70 11.76 -16.21 16.89
CA LEU A 70 13.06 -16.85 17.06
C LEU A 70 13.52 -16.93 18.52
N ASN A 71 12.68 -17.46 19.41
CA ASN A 71 12.94 -17.54 20.86
C ASN A 71 13.30 -16.16 21.45
N GLU A 72 12.44 -15.18 21.21
CA GLU A 72 12.55 -13.80 21.71
C GLU A 72 13.77 -13.02 21.20
N LYS A 73 14.38 -13.47 20.10
CA LYS A 73 15.57 -12.81 19.53
C LYS A 73 15.24 -11.85 18.38
N LEU A 74 14.00 -11.90 17.85
CA LEU A 74 13.57 -11.05 16.73
C LEU A 74 12.25 -10.38 17.03
N TYR A 75 12.25 -9.08 16.97
CA TYR A 75 11.07 -8.23 17.09
C TYR A 75 10.82 -7.53 15.75
N VAL A 76 9.58 -7.53 15.28
CA VAL A 76 9.18 -6.84 14.06
C VAL A 76 8.29 -5.66 14.44
N SER A 77 8.71 -4.45 14.08
CA SER A 77 7.96 -3.24 14.38
C SER A 77 7.95 -2.28 13.18
N GLY A 78 6.78 -1.77 12.87
CA GLY A 78 6.55 -0.82 11.79
C GLY A 78 5.09 -0.41 11.75
N ALA A 79 4.73 0.48 10.83
CA ALA A 79 3.35 0.92 10.67
C ALA A 79 2.40 -0.26 10.44
N GLU A 80 2.83 -1.25 9.67
CA GLU A 80 2.03 -2.40 9.28
C GLU A 80 1.79 -3.38 10.43
N THR A 81 2.66 -3.38 11.45
CA THR A 81 2.52 -4.27 12.62
C THR A 81 1.66 -3.66 13.72
N ALA A 82 1.34 -2.38 13.63
CA ALA A 82 0.55 -1.68 14.63
C ALA A 82 -0.87 -2.24 14.76
N THR A 83 -1.36 -2.32 16.01
CA THR A 83 -2.74 -2.71 16.29
C THR A 83 -3.71 -1.53 16.25
N GLN A 84 -3.18 -0.30 16.25
CA GLN A 84 -3.94 0.94 16.08
C GLN A 84 -3.39 1.70 14.88
N SER A 85 -4.27 2.19 14.01
CA SER A 85 -3.92 2.90 12.77
C SER A 85 -2.85 2.18 11.93
N PRO A 86 -2.98 0.87 11.65
CA PRO A 86 -1.96 0.13 10.91
C PRO A 86 -1.77 0.70 9.51
N GLY A 87 -0.51 0.78 9.06
CA GLY A 87 -0.16 1.35 7.75
C GLY A 87 -0.10 2.88 7.71
N TYR A 88 -0.36 3.57 8.82
CA TYR A 88 -0.28 5.03 8.93
C TYR A 88 0.90 5.46 9.81
N MET A 89 1.33 6.72 9.68
CA MET A 89 2.41 7.28 10.52
C MET A 89 2.11 7.16 12.02
N ASN A 90 0.85 7.38 12.43
CA ASN A 90 0.41 7.16 13.82
C ASN A 90 0.61 5.70 14.27
N GLY A 91 0.36 4.75 13.37
CA GLY A 91 0.62 3.34 13.63
C GLY A 91 2.10 3.06 13.85
N ALA A 92 3.00 3.66 13.07
CA ALA A 92 4.43 3.53 13.26
C ALA A 92 4.88 4.00 14.66
N ILE A 93 4.37 5.16 15.11
CA ILE A 93 4.64 5.69 16.46
C ILE A 93 4.10 4.75 17.54
N PHE A 94 2.89 4.23 17.35
CA PHE A 94 2.26 3.29 18.27
C PHE A 94 3.06 2.00 18.38
N ALA A 95 3.46 1.40 17.25
CA ALA A 95 4.26 0.19 17.21
C ALA A 95 5.62 0.37 17.90
N ALA A 96 6.30 1.50 17.66
CA ALA A 96 7.57 1.84 18.30
C ALA A 96 7.42 1.95 19.82
N LYS A 97 6.38 2.64 20.32
CA LYS A 97 6.10 2.76 21.75
C LYS A 97 5.81 1.41 22.39
N THR A 98 5.00 0.58 21.72
CA THR A 98 4.66 -0.77 22.19
C THR A 98 5.92 -1.64 22.30
N LEU A 99 6.79 -1.59 21.30
CA LEU A 99 8.05 -2.33 21.34
C LEU A 99 8.97 -1.82 22.45
N ALA A 100 9.16 -0.51 22.57
CA ALA A 100 10.04 0.08 23.60
C ALA A 100 9.60 -0.25 25.04
N SER A 101 8.30 -0.51 25.24
CA SER A 101 7.79 -0.88 26.58
C SER A 101 8.10 -2.33 26.99
N GLN A 102 8.72 -3.12 26.12
CA GLN A 102 9.09 -4.51 26.42
C GLN A 102 10.54 -4.63 26.96
N PHE A 103 11.27 -3.53 26.95
CA PHE A 103 12.67 -3.43 27.45
C PHE A 103 12.78 -2.42 28.57
#